data_137d89c6b3d52106b9be78e244f9d1c2
#
_entry.id   137d89c6b3d52106b9be78e244f9d1c2
#
_cell.length_a   1.000
_cell.length_b   1.000
_cell.length_c   1.000
_cell.angle_alpha   90.00
_cell.angle_beta   90.00
_cell.angle_gamma   90.00
#
_symmetry.space_group_name_H-M   'P 1'
#
loop_
_entity.id
_entity.type
_entity.pdbx_description
1 polymer ?
#
loop_
_entity_poly.entity_id
_entity_poly.type
_entity_poly.pdbx_seq_one_letter_code
_entity_poly.pdbx_strand_id
1 'polypeptide(L)'
;PDGQPLTAALDNHGVETIDVAIELGVPLGRINTIAAYGPAARGVSRVGGRGATNELLAEVADLIASGELVLPIDSIFPIERAAEAYRRLAAGHVRGKVILVTA
;
A
#
# COMPACT_ATOMS: atom_id res chain seq x y z
N PRO A 1 -14.83 -15.40 9.56
CA PRO A 1 -14.55 -14.69 10.80
C PRO A 1 -15.72 -14.97 11.72
N ASP A 2 -15.41 -15.39 12.93
CA ASP A 2 -16.32 -16.07 13.87
C ASP A 2 -17.30 -15.11 14.59
N GLY A 3 -17.92 -14.16 13.85
CA GLY A 3 -18.86 -13.20 14.40
C GLY A 3 -18.24 -12.14 15.32
N GLN A 4 -16.92 -12.10 15.43
CA GLN A 4 -16.24 -11.07 16.20
C GLN A 4 -16.27 -9.72 15.44
N PRO A 5 -16.56 -8.61 16.14
CA PRO A 5 -16.58 -7.29 15.52
C PRO A 5 -15.19 -6.92 15.01
N LEU A 6 -15.13 -6.21 13.87
CA LEU A 6 -13.89 -5.60 13.41
C LEU A 6 -13.51 -4.46 14.36
N THR A 7 -12.26 -4.43 14.78
CA THR A 7 -11.77 -3.46 15.76
C THR A 7 -10.85 -2.40 15.16
N ALA A 8 -10.35 -2.60 13.95
CA ALA A 8 -9.53 -1.65 13.23
C ALA A 8 -9.56 -1.92 11.72
N ALA A 9 -9.22 -0.93 10.90
CA ALA A 9 -9.07 -1.07 9.46
C ALA A 9 -7.87 -0.27 8.95
N LEU A 10 -7.10 -0.90 8.06
CA LEU A 10 -5.97 -0.30 7.35
C LEU A 10 -6.33 -0.21 5.87
N ASP A 11 -6.67 0.99 5.41
CA ASP A 11 -7.05 1.20 4.02
C ASP A 11 -5.83 1.45 3.13
N ASN A 12 -5.63 0.56 2.16
CA ASN A 12 -4.62 0.67 1.12
C ASN A 12 -5.22 0.83 -0.28
N HIS A 13 -6.55 1.02 -0.38
CA HIS A 13 -7.28 1.04 -1.64
C HIS A 13 -7.93 2.39 -1.93
N GLY A 14 -8.72 2.90 -0.98
CA GLY A 14 -9.42 4.18 -1.16
C GLY A 14 -10.73 4.26 -0.36
N VAL A 15 -11.53 5.25 -0.72
CA VAL A 15 -12.73 5.64 0.03
C VAL A 15 -13.73 4.50 0.25
N GLU A 16 -13.87 3.61 -0.72
CA GLU A 16 -14.80 2.47 -0.62
C GLU A 16 -14.45 1.55 0.55
N THR A 17 -13.17 1.30 0.81
CA THR A 17 -12.72 0.51 1.96
C THR A 17 -13.02 1.21 3.27
N ILE A 18 -12.86 2.54 3.31
CA ILE A 18 -13.18 3.35 4.50
C ILE A 18 -14.69 3.29 4.77
N ASP A 19 -15.52 3.50 3.75
CA ASP A 19 -16.97 3.48 3.87
C ASP A 19 -17.46 2.11 4.39
N VAL A 20 -16.94 1.01 3.84
CA VAL A 20 -17.26 -0.34 4.34
C VAL A 20 -16.80 -0.55 5.79
N ALA A 21 -15.62 -0.05 6.16
CA ALA A 21 -15.13 -0.18 7.54
C ALA A 21 -16.05 0.57 8.53
N ILE A 22 -16.53 1.76 8.15
CA ILE A 22 -17.48 2.55 8.93
C ILE A 22 -18.83 1.81 9.06
N GLU A 23 -19.37 1.29 7.97
CA GLU A 23 -20.60 0.51 7.94
C GLU A 23 -20.52 -0.74 8.84
N LEU A 24 -19.36 -1.38 8.90
CA LEU A 24 -19.08 -2.52 9.78
C LEU A 24 -18.82 -2.11 11.24
N GLY A 25 -18.95 -0.83 11.58
CA GLY A 25 -18.89 -0.33 12.94
C GLY A 25 -17.47 -0.10 13.47
N VAL A 26 -16.45 -0.08 12.61
CA VAL A 26 -15.09 0.26 13.06
C VAL A 26 -15.02 1.73 13.47
N PRO A 27 -14.58 2.06 14.70
CA PRO A 27 -14.47 3.45 15.12
C PRO A 27 -13.51 4.25 14.23
N LEU A 28 -13.87 5.48 13.87
CA LEU A 28 -13.06 6.34 12.99
C LEU A 28 -11.60 6.46 13.44
N GLY A 29 -11.36 6.60 14.75
CA GLY A 29 -10.01 6.67 15.31
C GLY A 29 -9.18 5.37 15.19
N ARG A 30 -9.79 4.28 14.72
CA ARG A 30 -9.13 3.01 14.48
C ARG A 30 -9.10 2.62 12.99
N ILE A 31 -9.39 3.58 12.14
CA ILE A 31 -9.25 3.46 10.68
C ILE A 31 -8.11 4.39 10.25
N ASN A 32 -7.21 3.90 9.45
CA ASN A 32 -6.26 4.76 8.74
C ASN A 32 -6.24 4.46 7.24
N THR A 33 -5.73 5.40 6.46
CA THR A 33 -5.63 5.29 5.01
C THR A 33 -4.29 5.78 4.49
N ILE A 34 -3.76 5.11 3.48
CA ILE A 34 -2.68 5.61 2.63
C ILE A 34 -3.19 6.08 1.25
N ALA A 35 -4.42 5.74 0.89
CA ALA A 35 -4.96 5.88 -0.47
C ALA A 35 -5.97 7.02 -0.61
N ALA A 36 -6.75 7.37 0.43
CA ALA A 36 -7.74 8.43 0.36
C ALA A 36 -7.20 9.79 0.82
N TYR A 37 -7.67 10.88 0.20
CA TYR A 37 -7.20 12.25 0.43
C TYR A 37 -8.36 13.22 0.66
N GLY A 38 -8.13 14.25 1.48
CA GLY A 38 -9.09 15.32 1.73
C GLY A 38 -10.45 14.78 2.22
N PRO A 39 -11.57 15.27 1.69
CA PRO A 39 -12.90 14.82 2.09
C PRO A 39 -13.16 13.32 1.90
N ALA A 40 -12.50 12.69 0.92
CA ALA A 40 -12.60 11.25 0.69
C ALA A 40 -12.02 10.41 1.84
N ALA A 41 -11.14 10.98 2.65
CA ALA A 41 -10.62 10.30 3.84
C ALA A 41 -11.63 10.20 4.99
N ARG A 42 -12.84 10.79 4.89
CA ARG A 42 -13.91 10.70 5.91
C ARG A 42 -13.50 11.10 7.33
N GLY A 43 -12.42 11.87 7.48
CA GLY A 43 -11.88 12.26 8.78
C GLY A 43 -11.02 11.19 9.46
N VAL A 44 -10.76 10.06 8.82
CA VAL A 44 -9.83 9.05 9.36
C VAL A 44 -8.37 9.50 9.25
N SER A 45 -7.51 8.90 10.06
CA SER A 45 -6.09 9.23 10.08
C SER A 45 -5.42 8.87 8.76
N ARG A 46 -4.69 9.82 8.16
CA ARG A 46 -3.81 9.51 7.03
C ARG A 46 -2.41 9.15 7.51
N VAL A 47 -1.93 8.03 7.02
CA VAL A 47 -0.53 7.61 7.17
C VAL A 47 0.15 7.57 5.81
N GLY A 48 1.46 7.72 5.77
CA GLY A 48 2.20 7.69 4.52
C GLY A 48 3.69 7.92 4.75
N GLY A 49 4.46 7.92 3.67
CA GLY A 49 5.92 7.94 3.69
C GLY A 49 6.58 9.17 4.33
N ARG A 50 5.81 10.22 4.68
CA ARG A 50 6.37 11.40 5.36
C ARG A 50 6.95 11.10 6.75
N GLY A 51 6.54 9.99 7.38
CA GLY A 51 7.09 9.52 8.65
C GLY A 51 8.25 8.53 8.48
N ALA A 52 8.60 8.16 7.26
CA ALA A 52 9.72 7.27 7.01
C ALA A 52 11.03 8.04 7.23
N THR A 53 11.86 7.55 8.14
CA THR A 53 13.22 8.05 8.38
C THR A 53 14.22 7.19 7.60
N ASN A 54 15.46 7.68 7.48
CA ASN A 54 16.52 6.90 6.85
C ASN A 54 16.80 5.59 7.61
N GLU A 55 16.66 5.62 8.95
CA GLU A 55 16.83 4.46 9.82
C GLU A 55 15.75 3.40 9.54
N LEU A 56 14.48 3.81 9.44
CA LEU A 56 13.39 2.89 9.09
C LEU A 56 13.55 2.31 7.68
N LEU A 57 14.02 3.11 6.72
CA LEU A 57 14.29 2.61 5.36
C LEU A 57 15.45 1.62 5.35
N ALA A 58 16.50 1.85 6.14
CA ALA A 58 17.60 0.90 6.30
C ALA A 58 17.12 -0.42 6.95
N GLU A 59 16.31 -0.35 8.01
CA GLU A 59 15.73 -1.52 8.65
C GLU A 59 14.90 -2.35 7.66
N VAL A 60 14.04 -1.72 6.86
CA VAL A 60 13.26 -2.41 5.82
C VAL A 60 14.17 -3.05 4.77
N ALA A 61 15.25 -2.36 4.37
CA ALA A 61 16.21 -2.91 3.42
C ALA A 61 16.94 -4.14 3.98
N ASP A 62 17.32 -4.11 5.26
CA ASP A 62 17.95 -5.23 5.96
C ASP A 62 17.00 -6.43 6.07
N LEU A 63 15.72 -6.20 6.38
CA LEU A 63 14.70 -7.25 6.40
C LEU A 63 14.48 -7.89 5.02
N ILE A 64 14.56 -7.11 3.95
CA ILE A 64 14.49 -7.65 2.58
C ILE A 64 15.76 -8.44 2.26
N ALA A 65 16.92 -7.92 2.62
CA ALA A 65 18.21 -8.57 2.35
C ALA A 65 18.35 -9.90 3.11
N SER A 66 17.84 -9.98 4.34
CA SER A 66 17.82 -11.22 5.15
C SER A 66 16.75 -12.22 4.70
N GLY A 67 15.79 -11.81 3.86
CA GLY A 67 14.66 -12.62 3.45
C GLY A 67 13.53 -12.73 4.47
N GLU A 68 13.61 -11.99 5.58
CA GLU A 68 12.52 -11.91 6.57
C GLU A 68 11.32 -11.14 6.02
N LEU A 69 11.57 -10.16 5.14
CA LEU A 69 10.54 -9.46 4.38
C LEU A 69 10.67 -9.77 2.88
N VAL A 70 9.66 -10.40 2.32
CA VAL A 70 9.61 -10.68 0.88
C VAL A 70 8.86 -9.57 0.16
N LEU A 71 9.56 -8.85 -0.72
CA LEU A 71 8.96 -7.89 -1.64
C LEU A 71 8.77 -8.58 -3.01
N PRO A 72 7.55 -8.99 -3.37
CA PRO A 72 7.31 -9.63 -4.66
C PRO A 72 7.62 -8.68 -5.82
N ILE A 73 8.28 -9.21 -6.85
CA ILE A 73 8.54 -8.52 -8.11
C ILE A 73 7.73 -9.21 -9.20
N ASP A 74 6.80 -8.49 -9.82
CA ASP A 74 5.98 -8.99 -10.92
C ASP A 74 6.80 -9.06 -12.21
N SER A 75 7.49 -7.97 -12.53
CA SER A 75 8.25 -7.87 -13.77
C SER A 75 9.34 -6.80 -13.69
N ILE A 76 10.38 -6.99 -14.49
CA ILE A 76 11.52 -6.07 -14.59
C ILE A 76 11.66 -5.65 -16.05
N PHE A 77 11.78 -4.36 -16.30
CA PHE A 77 11.99 -3.77 -17.63
C PHE A 77 13.23 -2.88 -17.64
N PRO A 78 14.01 -2.87 -18.72
CA PRO A 78 14.99 -1.82 -18.91
C PRO A 78 14.28 -0.45 -19.03
N ILE A 79 14.94 0.63 -18.63
CA ILE A 79 14.34 1.97 -18.59
C ILE A 79 13.83 2.42 -19.96
N GLU A 80 14.49 1.98 -21.04
CA GLU A 80 14.10 2.27 -22.43
C GLU A 80 12.72 1.68 -22.78
N ARG A 81 12.28 0.66 -22.02
CA ARG A 81 10.97 0.03 -22.18
C ARG A 81 9.94 0.49 -21.12
N ALA A 82 10.14 1.66 -20.52
CA ALA A 82 9.25 2.22 -19.50
C ALA A 82 7.78 2.25 -19.93
N ALA A 83 7.49 2.54 -21.21
CA ALA A 83 6.14 2.55 -21.73
C ALA A 83 5.45 1.17 -21.64
N GLU A 84 6.20 0.08 -21.76
CA GLU A 84 5.67 -1.27 -21.61
C GLU A 84 5.43 -1.60 -20.13
N ALA A 85 6.32 -1.17 -19.25
CA ALA A 85 6.16 -1.29 -17.81
C ALA A 85 4.87 -0.57 -17.33
N TYR A 86 4.63 0.64 -17.82
CA TYR A 86 3.40 1.38 -17.51
C TYR A 86 2.15 0.70 -18.07
N ARG A 87 2.20 0.12 -19.29
CA ARG A 87 1.08 -0.67 -19.82
C ARG A 87 0.82 -1.92 -18.97
N ARG A 88 1.87 -2.60 -18.50
CA ARG A 88 1.74 -3.74 -17.59
C ARG A 88 1.05 -3.32 -16.29
N LEU A 89 1.45 -2.19 -15.71
CA LEU A 89 0.85 -1.66 -14.49
C LEU A 89 -0.63 -1.25 -14.72
N ALA A 90 -0.92 -0.56 -15.82
CA ALA A 90 -2.27 -0.10 -16.16
C ALA A 90 -3.25 -1.25 -16.45
N ALA A 91 -2.76 -2.40 -16.92
CA ALA A 91 -3.59 -3.60 -17.12
C ALA A 91 -4.10 -4.19 -15.79
N GLY A 92 -3.56 -3.76 -14.66
CA GLY A 92 -3.96 -4.25 -13.34
C GLY A 92 -3.47 -5.67 -13.04
N HIS A 93 -3.98 -6.22 -11.91
CA HIS A 93 -3.65 -7.56 -11.44
C HIS A 93 -2.14 -7.82 -11.27
N VAL A 94 -1.38 -6.76 -10.97
CA VAL A 94 0.05 -6.83 -10.68
C VAL A 94 0.23 -7.31 -9.23
N ARG A 95 0.94 -8.41 -9.06
CA ARG A 95 1.29 -8.90 -7.73
C ARG A 95 2.72 -8.50 -7.38
N GLY A 96 2.86 -7.44 -6.63
CA GLY A 96 4.15 -6.90 -6.24
C GLY A 96 4.56 -5.66 -7.03
N LYS A 97 5.82 -5.53 -7.35
CA LYS A 97 6.39 -4.34 -8.01
C LYS A 97 6.71 -4.61 -9.47
N VAL A 98 6.45 -3.61 -10.31
CA VAL A 98 7.03 -3.49 -11.65
C VAL A 98 8.25 -2.59 -11.53
N ILE A 99 9.42 -3.09 -11.90
CA ILE A 99 10.71 -2.41 -11.70
C ILE A 99 11.27 -1.97 -13.04
N LEU A 100 11.80 -0.75 -13.07
CA LEU A 100 12.65 -0.26 -14.16
C LEU A 100 14.10 -0.33 -13.71
N VAL A 101 14.97 -0.85 -14.56
CA VAL A 101 16.41 -0.92 -14.33
C VAL A 101 17.16 -0.08 -15.36
N THR A 102 18.20 0.59 -14.92
CA THR A 102 19.20 1.24 -15.78
C THR A 102 20.36 0.29 -15.99
N ALA A 103 20.99 0.37 -17.15
CA ALA A 103 22.21 -0.39 -17.42
C ALA A 103 23.38 0.13 -16.58
#